data_54f82152b4bac022214fa0553bb8805b
#
_entry.id   54f82152b4bac022214fa0553bb8805b
#
_cell.length_a   1.000
_cell.length_b   1.000
_cell.length_c   1.000
_cell.angle_alpha   90.00
_cell.angle_beta   90.00
_cell.angle_gamma   90.00
#
_symmetry.space_group_name_H-M   'P 1'
#
loop_
_entity.id
_entity.type
_entity.pdbx_description
1 polymer ?
#
loop_
_entity_poly.entity_id
_entity_poly.type
_entity_poly.pdbx_seq_one_letter_code
_entity_poly.pdbx_strand_id
1 'polypeptide(L)'
;MQSDELKRRISAGRGDALADLVLKNARIINVFTDEIDTADIAISGNCIVGVGAYHGRKEVDLHGKYVCPGLIDGHIHIESSMLCGPAFEQAVLPHGTTAVVTDPHEISNVAGLEGLDFMLETTKNLTLSVYFMLPSCVPATDLDESGAVLNAEQ
;
A
#
# COMPACT_ATOMS: atom_id res chain seq x y z
N MET A 1 11.60 15.07 -4.16
CA MET A 1 12.66 14.06 -4.41
C MET A 1 13.97 14.82 -4.62
N GLN A 2 15.00 14.52 -3.86
CA GLN A 2 16.28 15.20 -4.02
C GLN A 2 16.95 14.77 -5.34
N SER A 3 17.60 15.72 -6.02
CA SER A 3 18.26 15.52 -7.33
C SER A 3 19.19 14.28 -7.37
N ASP A 4 19.89 14.02 -6.27
CA ASP A 4 20.85 12.91 -6.20
C ASP A 4 20.20 11.53 -6.10
N GLU A 5 19.02 11.44 -5.45
CA GLU A 5 18.26 10.22 -5.41
C GLU A 5 17.71 9.85 -6.79
N LEU A 6 17.20 10.84 -7.54
CA LEU A 6 16.73 10.62 -8.91
C LEU A 6 17.87 10.16 -9.82
N LYS A 7 19.05 10.80 -9.75
CA LYS A 7 20.24 10.40 -10.52
C LYS A 7 20.65 8.95 -10.21
N ARG A 8 20.64 8.56 -8.94
CA ARG A 8 20.97 7.20 -8.51
C ARG A 8 19.99 6.18 -9.11
N ARG A 9 18.69 6.46 -9.07
CA ARG A 9 17.65 5.58 -9.65
C ARG A 9 17.82 5.46 -11.16
N ILE A 10 18.05 6.57 -11.86
CA ILE A 10 18.29 6.58 -13.31
C ILE A 10 19.53 5.74 -13.65
N SER A 11 20.64 5.92 -12.92
CA SER A 11 21.88 5.19 -13.16
C SER A 11 21.70 3.68 -12.94
N ALA A 12 20.99 3.29 -11.88
CA ALA A 12 20.67 1.89 -11.62
C ALA A 12 19.73 1.30 -12.68
N GLY A 13 18.70 2.04 -13.09
CA GLY A 13 17.76 1.60 -14.13
C GLY A 13 18.39 1.44 -15.51
N ARG A 14 19.44 2.22 -15.82
CA ARG A 14 20.24 2.07 -17.05
C ARG A 14 21.27 0.93 -16.97
N GLY A 15 21.51 0.37 -15.79
CA GLY A 15 22.57 -0.61 -15.56
C GLY A 15 23.97 0.02 -15.42
N ASP A 16 24.09 1.35 -15.35
CA ASP A 16 25.37 2.04 -15.15
C ASP A 16 25.86 1.91 -13.69
N ALA A 17 24.99 1.56 -12.77
CA ALA A 17 25.29 1.31 -11.35
C ALA A 17 24.47 0.12 -10.82
N LEU A 18 24.98 -0.51 -9.74
CA LEU A 18 24.26 -1.59 -9.07
C LEU A 18 22.95 -1.07 -8.46
N ALA A 19 21.86 -1.81 -8.64
CA ALA A 19 20.64 -1.62 -7.90
C ALA A 19 20.84 -1.94 -6.41
N ASP A 20 19.98 -1.43 -5.52
CA ASP A 20 20.08 -1.74 -4.10
C ASP A 20 19.69 -3.21 -3.83
N LEU A 21 18.66 -3.69 -4.54
CA LEU A 21 18.18 -5.07 -4.50
C LEU A 21 17.81 -5.53 -5.91
N VAL A 22 18.14 -6.76 -6.24
CA VAL A 22 17.62 -7.43 -7.43
C VAL A 22 16.94 -8.73 -7.04
N LEU A 23 15.70 -8.90 -7.47
CA LEU A 23 14.97 -10.15 -7.39
C LEU A 23 15.28 -10.92 -8.68
N LYS A 24 16.06 -11.99 -8.56
CA LYS A 24 16.55 -12.79 -9.70
C LYS A 24 15.55 -13.88 -10.07
N ASN A 25 15.50 -14.21 -11.35
CA ASN A 25 14.73 -15.35 -11.86
C ASN A 25 13.24 -15.31 -11.48
N ALA A 26 12.63 -14.13 -11.54
CA ALA A 26 11.21 -13.95 -11.26
C ALA A 26 10.34 -14.39 -12.46
N ARG A 27 9.15 -14.93 -12.19
CA ARG A 27 8.04 -15.02 -13.14
C ARG A 27 7.09 -13.88 -12.85
N ILE A 28 7.18 -12.82 -13.64
CA ILE A 28 6.48 -11.55 -13.39
C ILE A 28 5.11 -11.59 -14.07
N ILE A 29 4.05 -11.47 -13.30
CA ILE A 29 2.69 -11.26 -13.83
C ILE A 29 2.60 -9.79 -14.24
N ASN A 30 2.69 -9.56 -15.56
CA ASN A 30 2.66 -8.24 -16.15
C ASN A 30 1.21 -7.80 -16.36
N VAL A 31 0.70 -7.01 -15.42
CA VAL A 31 -0.69 -6.54 -15.44
C VAL A 31 -0.98 -5.49 -16.53
N PHE A 32 0.03 -5.06 -17.29
CA PHE A 32 -0.15 -4.13 -18.40
C PHE A 32 -0.29 -4.83 -19.75
N THR A 33 0.28 -6.03 -19.88
CA THR A 33 0.30 -6.79 -21.16
C THR A 33 -0.45 -8.12 -21.07
N ASP A 34 -0.94 -8.50 -19.88
CA ASP A 34 -1.55 -9.81 -19.60
C ASP A 34 -0.62 -11.01 -19.87
N GLU A 35 0.70 -10.77 -19.84
CA GLU A 35 1.74 -11.78 -20.08
C GLU A 35 2.46 -12.17 -18.78
N ILE A 36 3.17 -13.29 -18.82
CA ILE A 36 4.07 -13.70 -17.73
C ILE A 36 5.49 -13.66 -18.28
N ASP A 37 6.24 -12.64 -17.84
CA ASP A 37 7.63 -12.45 -18.21
C ASP A 37 8.56 -13.24 -17.26
N THR A 38 9.67 -13.75 -17.78
CA THR A 38 10.75 -14.27 -16.94
C THR A 38 11.92 -13.31 -16.99
N ALA A 39 12.19 -12.62 -15.88
CA ALA A 39 13.22 -11.59 -15.80
C ALA A 39 13.61 -11.32 -14.34
N ASP A 40 14.67 -10.51 -14.17
CA ASP A 40 15.01 -9.93 -12.86
C ASP A 40 14.26 -8.62 -12.64
N ILE A 41 14.04 -8.27 -11.38
CA ILE A 41 13.44 -6.99 -10.98
C ILE A 41 14.49 -6.21 -10.20
N ALA A 42 14.89 -5.05 -10.72
CA ALA A 42 15.84 -4.15 -10.09
C ALA A 42 15.11 -3.08 -9.26
N ILE A 43 15.53 -2.91 -8.01
CA ILE A 43 14.94 -1.98 -7.03
C ILE A 43 16.02 -1.02 -6.53
N SER A 44 15.72 0.28 -6.50
CA SER A 44 16.56 1.30 -5.90
C SER A 44 15.73 2.20 -4.98
N GLY A 45 16.08 2.20 -3.70
CA GLY A 45 15.23 2.75 -2.65
C GLY A 45 13.90 2.02 -2.58
N ASN A 46 12.80 2.75 -2.75
CA ASN A 46 11.43 2.22 -2.74
C ASN A 46 10.81 2.11 -4.16
N CYS A 47 11.64 2.14 -5.22
CA CYS A 47 11.15 2.09 -6.59
C CYS A 47 11.73 0.91 -7.36
N ILE A 48 10.89 0.24 -8.15
CA ILE A 48 11.33 -0.62 -9.24
C ILE A 48 11.94 0.31 -10.31
N VAL A 49 13.20 0.08 -10.66
CA VAL A 49 13.94 0.89 -11.63
C VAL A 49 14.17 0.19 -12.95
N GLY A 50 13.92 -1.14 -13.01
CA GLY A 50 13.98 -1.89 -14.25
C GLY A 50 13.54 -3.33 -14.10
N VAL A 51 13.13 -3.90 -15.23
CA VAL A 51 12.84 -5.33 -15.42
C VAL A 51 13.70 -5.82 -16.58
N GLY A 52 14.45 -6.89 -16.38
CA GLY A 52 15.39 -7.40 -17.38
C GLY A 52 16.58 -8.10 -16.73
N ALA A 53 17.77 -8.00 -17.32
CA ALA A 53 19.01 -8.52 -16.74
C ALA A 53 19.71 -7.44 -15.91
N TYR A 54 19.74 -7.60 -14.61
CA TYR A 54 20.30 -6.62 -13.68
C TYR A 54 21.24 -7.26 -12.65
N HIS A 55 22.11 -6.43 -12.09
CA HIS A 55 22.94 -6.74 -10.93
C HIS A 55 22.67 -5.77 -9.78
N GLY A 56 22.70 -6.29 -8.57
CA GLY A 56 22.40 -5.54 -7.34
C GLY A 56 23.44 -5.72 -6.25
N ARG A 57 23.42 -4.81 -5.26
CA ARG A 57 24.20 -4.95 -4.03
C ARG A 57 23.74 -6.13 -3.20
N LYS A 58 22.44 -6.40 -3.26
CA LYS A 58 21.80 -7.60 -2.73
C LYS A 58 21.04 -8.27 -3.86
N GLU A 59 21.20 -9.57 -3.99
CA GLU A 59 20.46 -10.38 -4.95
C GLU A 59 19.72 -11.48 -4.21
N VAL A 60 18.46 -11.69 -4.58
CA VAL A 60 17.60 -12.75 -4.03
C VAL A 60 17.08 -13.58 -5.19
N ASP A 61 17.51 -14.83 -5.27
CA ASP A 61 17.00 -15.76 -6.28
C ASP A 61 15.60 -16.25 -5.88
N LEU A 62 14.63 -15.96 -6.72
CA LEU A 62 13.25 -16.38 -6.53
C LEU A 62 12.98 -17.80 -7.06
N HIS A 63 13.96 -18.42 -7.74
CA HIS A 63 13.84 -19.78 -8.28
C HIS A 63 12.55 -19.98 -9.11
N GLY A 64 12.18 -18.99 -9.92
CA GLY A 64 10.98 -19.04 -10.76
C GLY A 64 9.66 -18.83 -10.02
N LYS A 65 9.68 -18.30 -8.80
CA LYS A 65 8.43 -17.89 -8.10
C LYS A 65 7.76 -16.74 -8.83
N TYR A 66 6.44 -16.71 -8.73
CA TYR A 66 5.66 -15.61 -9.28
C TYR A 66 5.81 -14.34 -8.46
N VAL A 67 5.86 -13.23 -9.17
CA VAL A 67 5.83 -11.88 -8.61
C VAL A 67 4.73 -11.10 -9.31
N CYS A 68 3.90 -10.43 -8.55
CA CYS A 68 2.86 -9.53 -9.06
C CYS A 68 2.84 -8.25 -8.21
N PRO A 69 2.19 -7.18 -8.68
CA PRO A 69 1.86 -6.05 -7.82
C PRO A 69 1.08 -6.50 -6.59
N GLY A 70 1.28 -5.83 -5.47
CA GLY A 70 0.50 -6.09 -4.27
C GLY A 70 -0.99 -5.85 -4.51
N LEU A 71 -1.84 -6.64 -3.86
CA LEU A 71 -3.28 -6.48 -3.96
C LEU A 71 -3.73 -5.18 -3.28
N ILE A 72 -4.73 -4.54 -3.85
CA ILE A 72 -5.35 -3.32 -3.33
C ILE A 72 -6.80 -3.64 -3.03
N ASP A 73 -7.22 -3.45 -1.78
CA ASP A 73 -8.63 -3.44 -1.41
C ASP A 73 -9.19 -2.05 -1.67
N GLY A 74 -10.09 -1.93 -2.62
CA GLY A 74 -10.64 -0.64 -3.08
C GLY A 74 -11.70 -0.05 -2.17
N HIS A 75 -12.23 -0.80 -1.18
CA HIS A 75 -13.19 -0.29 -0.20
C HIS A 75 -13.29 -1.23 1.00
N ILE A 76 -12.94 -0.74 2.17
CA ILE A 76 -13.04 -1.51 3.41
C ILE A 76 -13.35 -0.59 4.59
N HIS A 77 -14.02 -1.15 5.60
CA HIS A 77 -14.17 -0.57 6.93
C HIS A 77 -13.27 -1.37 7.89
N ILE A 78 -12.09 -0.83 8.21
CA ILE A 78 -11.10 -1.54 9.06
C ILE A 78 -11.71 -1.88 10.42
N GLU A 79 -12.45 -0.97 10.99
CA GLU A 79 -13.12 -1.14 12.28
C GLU A 79 -14.14 -2.28 12.31
N SER A 80 -14.78 -2.60 11.19
CA SER A 80 -15.69 -3.74 11.07
C SER A 80 -14.99 -5.08 11.23
N SER A 81 -13.67 -5.13 11.03
CA SER A 81 -12.86 -6.30 11.35
C SER A 81 -12.61 -6.49 12.84
N MET A 82 -12.99 -5.52 13.69
CA MET A 82 -12.70 -5.44 15.13
C MET A 82 -11.18 -5.38 15.43
N LEU A 83 -10.38 -4.97 14.46
CA LEU A 83 -8.95 -4.78 14.59
C LEU A 83 -8.59 -3.30 14.47
N CYS A 84 -7.56 -2.87 15.19
CA CYS A 84 -6.91 -1.58 14.96
C CYS A 84 -5.80 -1.71 13.90
N GLY A 85 -5.32 -0.58 13.39
CA GLY A 85 -4.38 -0.52 12.26
C GLY A 85 -3.24 -1.54 12.29
N PRO A 86 -2.42 -1.64 13.35
CA PRO A 86 -1.31 -2.59 13.40
C PRO A 86 -1.73 -4.06 13.38
N ALA A 87 -2.83 -4.41 14.04
CA ALA A 87 -3.33 -5.78 14.02
C ALA A 87 -3.98 -6.13 12.67
N PHE A 88 -4.64 -5.17 12.05
CA PHE A 88 -5.19 -5.31 10.71
C PHE A 88 -4.07 -5.54 9.67
N GLU A 89 -3.00 -4.75 9.71
CA GLU A 89 -1.83 -4.96 8.87
C GLU A 89 -1.29 -6.39 8.99
N GLN A 90 -1.09 -6.87 10.23
CA GLN A 90 -0.61 -8.23 10.48
C GLN A 90 -1.54 -9.31 9.93
N ALA A 91 -2.83 -9.04 9.86
CA ALA A 91 -3.81 -9.96 9.32
C ALA A 91 -3.79 -10.00 7.79
N VAL A 92 -3.65 -8.85 7.10
CA VAL A 92 -3.86 -8.78 5.65
C VAL A 92 -2.58 -8.84 4.82
N LEU A 93 -1.49 -8.27 5.32
CA LEU A 93 -0.23 -8.15 4.58
C LEU A 93 0.36 -9.52 4.17
N PRO A 94 0.35 -10.56 5.02
CA PRO A 94 0.84 -11.90 4.65
C PRO A 94 0.03 -12.56 3.53
N HIS A 95 -1.17 -12.09 3.26
CA HIS A 95 -2.05 -12.58 2.19
C HIS A 95 -1.93 -11.77 0.89
N GLY A 96 -1.01 -10.79 0.86
CA GLY A 96 -0.68 -10.02 -0.34
C GLY A 96 -1.42 -8.69 -0.50
N THR A 97 -2.29 -8.31 0.42
CA THR A 97 -2.91 -6.97 0.43
C THR A 97 -1.88 -5.96 0.93
N THR A 98 -1.47 -5.06 0.06
CA THR A 98 -0.42 -4.05 0.34
C THR A 98 -0.96 -2.63 0.44
N ALA A 99 -2.20 -2.42 0.01
CA ALA A 99 -2.89 -1.15 0.11
C ALA A 99 -4.39 -1.36 0.33
N VAL A 100 -5.01 -0.44 1.06
CA VAL A 100 -6.46 -0.41 1.25
C VAL A 100 -6.98 1.02 1.12
N VAL A 101 -8.19 1.16 0.60
CA VAL A 101 -8.97 2.39 0.65
C VAL A 101 -10.04 2.19 1.72
N THR A 102 -9.87 2.84 2.86
CA THR A 102 -10.76 2.67 4.01
C THR A 102 -11.76 3.81 4.12
N ASP A 103 -13.00 3.46 4.38
CA ASP A 103 -14.04 4.39 4.82
C ASP A 103 -14.28 4.17 6.32
N PRO A 104 -13.78 5.05 7.21
CA PRO A 104 -13.91 4.90 8.67
C PRO A 104 -15.29 5.36 9.15
N HIS A 105 -16.33 4.85 8.52
CA HIS A 105 -17.71 5.29 8.73
C HIS A 105 -18.26 4.86 10.09
N GLU A 106 -18.00 3.63 10.51
CA GLU A 106 -18.50 3.10 11.78
C GLU A 106 -17.88 3.82 12.97
N ILE A 107 -16.56 4.03 12.97
CA ILE A 107 -15.92 4.77 14.08
C ILE A 107 -16.36 6.23 14.09
N SER A 108 -16.62 6.81 12.92
CA SER A 108 -17.13 8.17 12.81
C SER A 108 -18.52 8.32 13.41
N ASN A 109 -19.40 7.33 13.19
CA ASN A 109 -20.74 7.32 13.81
C ASN A 109 -20.68 7.19 15.34
N VAL A 110 -19.63 6.58 15.87
CA VAL A 110 -19.47 6.38 17.33
C VAL A 110 -18.78 7.58 17.99
N ALA A 111 -17.69 8.06 17.41
CA ALA A 111 -16.75 8.98 18.05
C ALA A 111 -16.43 10.24 17.22
N GLY A 112 -17.07 10.45 16.07
CA GLY A 112 -16.88 11.64 15.26
C GLY A 112 -15.43 11.84 14.82
N LEU A 113 -14.94 13.08 14.92
CA LEU A 113 -13.57 13.44 14.55
C LEU A 113 -12.51 12.72 15.40
N GLU A 114 -12.76 12.48 16.68
CA GLU A 114 -11.82 11.76 17.54
C GLU A 114 -11.61 10.31 17.04
N GLY A 115 -12.66 9.67 16.51
CA GLY A 115 -12.59 8.37 15.87
C GLY A 115 -11.76 8.39 14.59
N LEU A 116 -11.93 9.41 13.76
CA LEU A 116 -11.11 9.61 12.55
C LEU A 116 -9.64 9.82 12.89
N ASP A 117 -9.35 10.70 13.85
CA ASP A 117 -7.97 10.96 14.31
C ASP A 117 -7.32 9.69 14.86
N PHE A 118 -8.06 8.88 15.64
CA PHE A 118 -7.58 7.60 16.12
C PHE A 118 -7.18 6.67 14.96
N MET A 119 -8.02 6.55 13.94
CA MET A 119 -7.73 5.70 12.78
C MET A 119 -6.52 6.22 12.00
N LEU A 120 -6.43 7.53 11.77
CA LEU A 120 -5.29 8.15 11.10
C LEU A 120 -3.98 7.89 11.87
N GLU A 121 -3.95 8.13 13.18
CA GLU A 121 -2.74 7.97 13.98
C GLU A 121 -2.31 6.50 14.10
N THR A 122 -3.25 5.56 14.24
CA THR A 122 -2.92 4.14 14.38
C THR A 122 -2.46 3.50 13.07
N THR A 123 -2.69 4.13 11.92
CA THR A 123 -2.29 3.63 10.61
C THR A 123 -1.09 4.35 10.00
N LYS A 124 -0.64 5.43 10.59
CA LYS A 124 0.36 6.39 10.05
C LYS A 124 1.73 5.77 9.72
N ASN A 125 2.18 4.77 10.48
CA ASN A 125 3.52 4.17 10.35
C ASN A 125 3.47 2.70 9.96
N LEU A 126 2.42 2.27 9.29
CA LEU A 126 2.30 0.90 8.80
C LEU A 126 3.11 0.70 7.51
N THR A 127 3.47 -0.54 7.24
CA THR A 127 3.96 -0.97 5.92
C THR A 127 2.82 -1.02 4.90
N LEU A 128 1.62 -1.39 5.36
CA LEU A 128 0.39 -1.31 4.60
C LEU A 128 0.08 0.15 4.24
N SER A 129 -0.16 0.43 2.98
CA SER A 129 -0.62 1.76 2.55
C SER A 129 -2.11 1.90 2.83
N VAL A 130 -2.47 2.86 3.68
CA VAL A 130 -3.87 3.12 4.03
C VAL A 130 -4.30 4.46 3.48
N TYR A 131 -5.29 4.46 2.60
CA TYR A 131 -5.91 5.64 2.01
C TYR A 131 -7.29 5.83 2.62
N PHE A 132 -7.56 7.03 3.11
CA PHE A 132 -8.81 7.35 3.78
C PHE A 132 -9.80 8.02 2.85
N MET A 133 -11.02 7.52 2.85
CA MET A 133 -12.20 8.25 2.38
C MET A 133 -12.73 9.10 3.54
N LEU A 134 -13.27 10.26 3.20
CA LEU A 134 -14.00 11.06 4.18
C LEU A 134 -15.46 10.59 4.19
N PRO A 135 -15.99 10.12 5.34
CA PRO A 135 -17.41 9.78 5.45
C PRO A 135 -18.29 10.99 5.09
N SER A 136 -19.18 10.82 4.13
CA SER A 136 -19.99 11.91 3.58
C SER A 136 -21.25 12.23 4.40
N CYS A 137 -21.64 11.33 5.30
CA CYS A 137 -22.87 11.42 6.08
C CYS A 137 -22.70 10.71 7.42
N VAL A 138 -22.68 11.49 8.50
CA VAL A 138 -22.59 10.99 9.88
C VAL A 138 -23.59 11.76 10.73
N PRO A 139 -24.73 11.19 11.08
CA PRO A 139 -25.29 9.91 10.61
C PRO A 139 -25.72 9.92 9.13
N ALA A 140 -26.05 8.74 8.60
CA ALA A 140 -26.48 8.59 7.21
C ALA A 140 -27.79 9.31 6.89
N THR A 141 -28.67 9.40 7.87
CA THR A 141 -29.96 10.14 7.77
C THR A 141 -30.28 10.83 9.09
N ASP A 142 -31.16 11.86 9.05
CA ASP A 142 -31.64 12.54 10.26
C ASP A 142 -32.53 11.64 11.16
N LEU A 143 -32.85 10.43 10.70
CA LEU A 143 -33.65 9.45 11.44
C LEU A 143 -32.77 8.45 12.20
N ASP A 144 -31.47 8.43 11.92
CA ASP A 144 -30.53 7.53 12.56
C ASP A 144 -30.04 8.10 13.88
N GLU A 145 -29.98 7.26 14.90
CA GLU A 145 -29.29 7.58 16.15
C GLU A 145 -27.80 7.29 16.00
N SER A 146 -26.95 8.28 16.30
CA SER A 146 -25.51 8.21 16.17
C SER A 146 -24.83 8.77 17.43
N GLY A 147 -23.66 8.29 17.76
CA GLY A 147 -22.83 8.84 18.84
C GLY A 147 -22.21 10.18 18.50
N ALA A 148 -22.14 10.53 17.21
CA ALA A 148 -21.63 11.81 16.73
C ALA A 148 -22.37 12.26 15.48
N VAL A 149 -22.27 13.55 15.19
CA VAL A 149 -22.77 14.17 13.96
C VAL A 149 -21.61 14.94 13.34
N LEU A 150 -21.30 14.66 12.08
CA LEU A 150 -20.33 15.42 11.30
C LEU A 150 -21.04 16.18 10.19
N ASN A 151 -20.69 17.44 10.02
CA ASN A 151 -21.21 18.32 8.98
C ASN A 151 -20.08 18.93 8.15
N ALA A 152 -20.43 19.68 7.10
CA ALA A 152 -19.46 20.24 6.16
C ALA A 152 -18.52 21.32 6.77
N GLU A 153 -18.77 21.80 7.96
CA GLU A 153 -17.91 22.80 8.64
C GLU A 153 -16.82 22.13 9.50
N GLN A 154 -16.98 20.86 9.83
CA GLN A 154 -16.04 20.02 10.60
C GLN A 154 -15.06 19.30 9.69
#